data_68e35e1c47777a30d6ef7934554040a4
#
_entry.id   68e35e1c47777a30d6ef7934554040a4
#
_cell.length_a   1.000
_cell.length_b   1.000
_cell.length_c   1.000
_cell.angle_alpha   90.00
_cell.angle_beta   90.00
_cell.angle_gamma   90.00
#
_symmetry.space_group_name_H-M   'P 1'
#
loop_
_entity.id
_entity.type
_entity.pdbx_description
1 polymer ?
#
loop_
_entity_poly.entity_id
_entity_poly.type
_entity_poly.pdbx_seq_one_letter_code
_entity_poly.pdbx_strand_id
1 'polypeptide(L)'
;MKRIILFYALVCTVWSISAQSHKDIASVDSLATRVERFGTGLPQEKVYLHIDNTCYFVGDTIWYKAYVTRSDKGWLTDLSKIMYVELLTPDGYLVERQQLKMEDGTAHGAFTLTDSLYAGYYELR
;
A
#
# COMPACT_ATOMS: atom_id res chain seq x y z
N MET A 1 -51.58 -31.63 24.90
CA MET A 1 -51.07 -31.43 23.54
C MET A 1 -50.48 -30.01 23.31
N LYS A 2 -51.16 -28.94 23.66
CA LYS A 2 -50.66 -27.56 23.43
C LYS A 2 -49.34 -27.24 24.14
N ARG A 3 -49.05 -27.78 25.31
CA ARG A 3 -47.81 -27.57 26.09
C ARG A 3 -46.60 -28.28 25.48
N ILE A 4 -46.79 -29.42 24.83
CA ILE A 4 -45.72 -30.19 24.16
C ILE A 4 -45.31 -29.48 22.86
N ILE A 5 -46.23 -28.92 22.10
CA ILE A 5 -45.97 -28.15 20.88
C ILE A 5 -45.15 -26.90 21.19
N LEU A 6 -45.44 -26.21 22.30
CA LEU A 6 -44.68 -25.02 22.75
C LEU A 6 -43.26 -25.35 23.11
N PHE A 7 -42.99 -26.50 23.71
CA PHE A 7 -41.65 -26.95 24.06
C PHE A 7 -40.80 -27.33 22.83
N TYR A 8 -41.42 -27.97 21.82
CA TYR A 8 -40.77 -28.26 20.54
C TYR A 8 -40.41 -26.99 19.75
N ALA A 9 -41.29 -25.99 19.73
CA ALA A 9 -41.04 -24.72 19.10
C ALA A 9 -39.87 -23.96 19.74
N LEU A 10 -39.74 -24.01 21.08
CA LEU A 10 -38.66 -23.38 21.84
C LEU A 10 -37.28 -24.06 21.57
N VAL A 11 -37.27 -25.39 21.49
CA VAL A 11 -36.03 -26.15 21.20
C VAL A 11 -35.55 -25.90 19.78
N CYS A 12 -36.45 -25.82 18.80
CA CYS A 12 -36.10 -25.52 17.40
C CYS A 12 -35.48 -24.11 17.21
N THR A 13 -35.92 -23.12 17.98
CA THR A 13 -35.36 -21.75 17.89
C THR A 13 -33.94 -21.65 18.43
N VAL A 14 -33.60 -22.42 19.47
CA VAL A 14 -32.26 -22.45 20.05
C VAL A 14 -31.25 -23.11 19.10
N TRP A 15 -31.64 -24.13 18.33
CA TRP A 15 -30.77 -24.77 17.34
C TRP A 15 -30.51 -23.90 16.11
N SER A 16 -31.44 -23.03 15.75
CA SER A 16 -31.25 -22.10 14.62
C SER A 16 -30.21 -21.00 14.89
N ILE A 17 -30.06 -20.58 16.14
CA ILE A 17 -29.11 -19.52 16.53
C ILE A 17 -27.66 -20.03 16.51
N SER A 18 -27.43 -21.30 16.84
CA SER A 18 -26.07 -21.90 16.84
C SER A 18 -25.50 -22.11 15.44
N ALA A 19 -26.34 -22.23 14.40
CA ALA A 19 -25.90 -22.48 13.04
C ALA A 19 -25.35 -21.23 12.31
N GLN A 20 -25.77 -20.04 12.73
CA GLN A 20 -25.32 -18.80 12.10
C GLN A 20 -23.91 -18.38 12.53
N SER A 21 -23.54 -18.61 13.79
CA SER A 21 -22.21 -18.24 14.30
C SER A 21 -21.07 -19.04 13.67
N HIS A 22 -21.32 -20.27 13.22
CA HIS A 22 -20.28 -21.12 12.64
C HIS A 22 -19.96 -20.82 11.17
N LYS A 23 -20.92 -20.26 10.41
CA LYS A 23 -20.71 -19.88 9.02
C LYS A 23 -19.83 -18.63 8.88
N ASP A 24 -19.97 -17.68 9.78
CA ASP A 24 -19.22 -16.42 9.73
C ASP A 24 -17.74 -16.61 10.06
N ILE A 25 -17.41 -17.50 11.02
CA ILE A 25 -16.02 -17.83 11.38
C ILE A 25 -15.32 -18.56 10.23
N ALA A 26 -15.97 -19.53 9.59
CA ALA A 26 -15.42 -20.23 8.43
C ALA A 26 -15.20 -19.29 7.23
N SER A 27 -16.03 -18.25 7.09
CA SER A 27 -15.88 -17.21 6.08
C SER A 27 -14.65 -16.34 6.33
N VAL A 28 -14.40 -15.90 7.57
CA VAL A 28 -13.24 -15.09 7.96
C VAL A 28 -11.95 -15.87 7.77
N ASP A 29 -11.88 -17.12 8.22
CA ASP A 29 -10.70 -17.98 8.04
C ASP A 29 -10.39 -18.22 6.55
N SER A 30 -11.42 -18.39 5.73
CA SER A 30 -11.25 -18.55 4.28
C SER A 30 -10.71 -17.28 3.62
N LEU A 31 -11.13 -16.10 4.08
CA LEU A 31 -10.60 -14.82 3.62
C LEU A 31 -9.16 -14.63 4.07
N ALA A 32 -8.83 -14.90 5.32
CA ALA A 32 -7.47 -14.83 5.85
C ALA A 32 -6.50 -15.71 5.04
N THR A 33 -6.89 -16.95 4.78
CA THR A 33 -6.10 -17.90 3.97
C THR A 33 -5.91 -17.40 2.53
N ARG A 34 -6.93 -16.78 1.93
CA ARG A 34 -6.81 -16.19 0.58
C ARG A 34 -5.86 -15.01 0.55
N VAL A 35 -5.95 -14.11 1.54
CA VAL A 35 -5.04 -12.94 1.66
C VAL A 35 -3.60 -13.41 1.85
N GLU A 36 -3.36 -14.41 2.70
CA GLU A 36 -2.04 -14.98 2.91
C GLU A 36 -1.47 -15.62 1.63
N ARG A 37 -2.26 -16.41 0.91
CA ARG A 37 -1.87 -16.98 -0.39
C ARG A 37 -1.58 -15.91 -1.43
N PHE A 38 -2.36 -14.83 -1.45
CA PHE A 38 -2.12 -13.71 -2.35
C PHE A 38 -0.78 -13.02 -2.02
N GLY A 39 -0.53 -12.72 -0.75
CA GLY A 39 0.72 -12.08 -0.31
C GLY A 39 1.97 -12.91 -0.57
N THR A 40 1.88 -14.26 -0.45
CA THR A 40 3.00 -15.16 -0.73
C THR A 40 3.22 -15.42 -2.23
N GLY A 41 2.12 -15.51 -3.00
CA GLY A 41 2.17 -15.79 -4.45
C GLY A 41 2.47 -14.56 -5.30
N LEU A 42 2.08 -13.36 -4.83
CA LEU A 42 2.29 -12.07 -5.51
C LEU A 42 2.95 -11.08 -4.54
N PRO A 43 4.26 -11.16 -4.34
CA PRO A 43 4.96 -10.26 -3.44
C PRO A 43 4.80 -8.82 -3.91
N GLN A 44 4.31 -7.97 -3.01
CA GLN A 44 4.13 -6.55 -3.26
C GLN A 44 5.36 -5.79 -2.81
N GLU A 45 5.75 -4.78 -3.58
CA GLU A 45 6.81 -3.83 -3.23
C GLU A 45 6.22 -2.57 -2.61
N LYS A 46 6.94 -2.03 -1.65
CA LYS A 46 6.68 -0.70 -1.06
C LYS A 46 7.90 0.16 -1.29
N VAL A 47 7.65 1.39 -1.72
CA VAL A 47 8.69 2.40 -1.92
C VAL A 47 8.68 3.37 -0.74
N TYR A 48 9.86 3.65 -0.22
CA TYR A 48 10.13 4.76 0.68
C TYR A 48 11.08 5.72 -0.02
N LEU A 49 10.69 6.99 -0.12
CA LEU A 49 11.49 8.05 -0.71
C LEU A 49 12.06 8.92 0.42
N HIS A 50 13.38 8.99 0.52
CA HIS A 50 14.10 9.89 1.41
C HIS A 50 14.59 11.08 0.60
N ILE A 51 14.26 12.28 1.06
CA ILE A 51 14.72 13.56 0.50
C ILE A 51 15.62 14.27 1.51
N ASP A 52 16.54 15.05 1.02
CA ASP A 52 17.56 15.73 1.84
C ASP A 52 17.00 16.92 2.64
N ASN A 53 15.93 17.57 2.16
CA ASN A 53 15.28 18.69 2.85
C ASN A 53 13.77 18.68 2.55
N THR A 54 13.01 19.51 3.24
CA THR A 54 11.55 19.72 3.05
C THR A 54 11.21 21.12 2.53
N CYS A 55 12.20 22.00 2.44
CA CYS A 55 12.04 23.37 1.94
C CYS A 55 13.23 23.72 1.05
N TYR A 56 12.93 24.25 -0.12
CA TYR A 56 13.91 24.55 -1.16
C TYR A 56 13.64 25.93 -1.76
N PHE A 57 14.68 26.56 -2.27
CA PHE A 57 14.60 27.80 -3.04
C PHE A 57 14.82 27.53 -4.54
N VAL A 58 14.45 28.49 -5.35
CA VAL A 58 14.77 28.45 -6.79
C VAL A 58 16.28 28.34 -6.98
N GLY A 59 16.69 27.42 -7.84
CA GLY A 59 18.10 27.10 -8.07
C GLY A 59 18.65 25.97 -7.19
N ASP A 60 17.94 25.58 -6.12
CA ASP A 60 18.32 24.43 -5.31
C ASP A 60 18.11 23.12 -6.04
N THR A 61 18.75 22.09 -5.54
CA THR A 61 18.60 20.72 -6.03
C THR A 61 18.01 19.84 -4.94
N ILE A 62 16.88 19.20 -5.23
CA ILE A 62 16.27 18.19 -4.39
C ILE A 62 17.03 16.89 -4.61
N TRP A 63 17.81 16.44 -3.63
CA TRP A 63 18.44 15.13 -3.66
C TRP A 63 17.53 14.11 -3.02
N TYR A 64 17.39 12.95 -3.67
CA TYR A 64 16.57 11.90 -3.11
C TYR A 64 17.19 10.51 -3.29
N LYS A 65 16.82 9.63 -2.37
CA LYS A 65 17.12 8.20 -2.43
C LYS A 65 15.85 7.39 -2.15
N ALA A 66 15.57 6.47 -3.04
CA ALA A 66 14.45 5.54 -2.92
C ALA A 66 14.93 4.20 -2.38
N TYR A 67 14.13 3.61 -1.51
CA TYR A 67 14.32 2.27 -0.96
C TYR A 67 13.07 1.45 -1.27
N VAL A 68 13.24 0.31 -1.90
CA VAL A 68 12.16 -0.59 -2.26
C VAL A 68 12.24 -1.86 -1.41
N THR A 69 11.16 -2.14 -0.70
CA THR A 69 11.09 -3.29 0.21
C THR A 69 9.94 -4.21 -0.17
N ARG A 70 10.09 -5.49 0.09
CA ARG A 70 8.97 -6.44 0.03
C ARG A 70 8.05 -6.23 1.23
N SER A 71 6.75 -6.13 0.97
CA SER A 71 5.73 -5.89 1.99
C SER A 71 5.64 -6.99 3.04
N ASP A 72 5.91 -8.24 2.64
CA ASP A 72 5.81 -9.42 3.49
C ASP A 72 7.01 -9.61 4.42
N LYS A 73 8.19 -9.14 4.03
CA LYS A 73 9.45 -9.38 4.75
C LYS A 73 10.15 -8.13 5.23
N GLY A 74 9.80 -6.96 4.67
CA GLY A 74 10.45 -5.69 4.98
C GLY A 74 11.90 -5.57 4.49
N TRP A 75 12.38 -6.55 3.70
CA TRP A 75 13.74 -6.53 3.15
C TRP A 75 13.78 -5.77 1.85
N LEU A 76 14.94 -5.17 1.54
CA LEU A 76 15.19 -4.57 0.23
C LEU A 76 15.00 -5.61 -0.88
N THR A 77 14.43 -5.19 -1.98
CA THR A 77 14.13 -6.04 -3.12
C THR A 77 14.38 -5.31 -4.43
N ASP A 78 14.75 -6.03 -5.43
CA ASP A 78 14.95 -5.56 -6.80
C ASP A 78 14.08 -6.35 -7.81
N LEU A 79 12.88 -6.77 -7.39
CA LEU A 79 11.89 -7.38 -8.28
C LEU A 79 11.59 -6.44 -9.44
N SER A 80 11.33 -5.17 -9.14
CA SER A 80 11.27 -4.11 -10.13
C SER A 80 12.67 -3.63 -10.47
N LYS A 81 13.02 -3.63 -11.74
CA LYS A 81 14.35 -3.22 -12.22
C LYS A 81 14.46 -1.74 -12.58
N ILE A 82 13.31 -1.10 -12.72
CA ILE A 82 13.19 0.31 -13.13
C ILE A 82 12.20 0.99 -12.18
N MET A 83 12.57 2.20 -11.77
CA MET A 83 11.71 3.10 -11.00
C MET A 83 11.49 4.40 -11.79
N TYR A 84 10.29 4.90 -11.74
CA TYR A 84 9.97 6.26 -12.21
C TYR A 84 9.76 7.14 -11.00
N VAL A 85 10.41 8.30 -11.02
CA VAL A 85 10.19 9.34 -10.00
C VAL A 85 9.76 10.61 -10.71
N GLU A 86 8.68 11.20 -10.25
CA GLU A 86 8.05 12.36 -10.87
C GLU A 86 7.98 13.51 -9.88
N LEU A 87 8.34 14.70 -10.36
CA LEU A 87 8.09 15.96 -9.67
C LEU A 87 6.83 16.59 -10.27
N LEU A 88 5.85 16.90 -9.41
CA LEU A 88 4.57 17.48 -9.79
C LEU A 88 4.38 18.84 -9.15
N THR A 89 3.71 19.74 -9.90
CA THR A 89 3.29 21.04 -9.37
C THR A 89 2.18 20.89 -8.33
N PRO A 90 1.87 21.94 -7.54
CA PRO A 90 0.72 21.94 -6.61
C PRO A 90 -0.62 21.58 -7.26
N ASP A 91 -0.77 21.88 -8.55
CA ASP A 91 -1.98 21.58 -9.34
C ASP A 91 -1.94 20.18 -9.99
N GLY A 92 -0.90 19.39 -9.71
CA GLY A 92 -0.75 18.01 -10.20
C GLY A 92 -0.19 17.89 -11.62
N TYR A 93 0.36 18.95 -12.21
CA TYR A 93 1.02 18.86 -13.52
C TYR A 93 2.44 18.33 -13.38
N LEU A 94 2.83 17.49 -14.33
CA LEU A 94 4.17 16.93 -14.39
C LEU A 94 5.21 18.00 -14.76
N VAL A 95 6.16 18.23 -13.86
CA VAL A 95 7.33 19.08 -14.10
C VAL A 95 8.42 18.29 -14.81
N GLU A 96 8.82 17.17 -14.18
CA GLU A 96 9.89 16.31 -14.68
C GLU A 96 9.63 14.86 -14.25
N ARG A 97 10.05 13.92 -15.10
CA ARG A 97 10.05 12.47 -14.80
C ARG A 97 11.44 11.93 -15.02
N GLN A 98 11.93 11.20 -14.04
CA GLN A 98 13.19 10.46 -14.14
C GLN A 98 12.93 8.97 -14.15
N GLN A 99 13.65 8.26 -15.00
CA GLN A 99 13.65 6.80 -15.05
C GLN A 99 14.99 6.31 -14.48
N LEU A 100 14.92 5.57 -13.39
CA LEU A 100 16.09 5.13 -12.64
C LEU A 100 16.21 3.60 -12.69
N LYS A 101 17.46 3.13 -12.81
CA LYS A 101 17.76 1.72 -12.63
C LYS A 101 17.78 1.41 -11.13
N MET A 102 17.12 0.30 -10.76
CA MET A 102 17.18 -0.22 -9.40
C MET A 102 18.45 -1.08 -9.21
N GLU A 103 19.16 -0.84 -8.11
CA GLU A 103 20.32 -1.64 -7.70
C GLU A 103 20.19 -1.98 -6.22
N ASP A 104 20.15 -3.28 -5.92
CA ASP A 104 19.99 -3.80 -4.54
C ASP A 104 18.83 -3.18 -3.75
N GLY A 105 17.69 -2.98 -4.42
CA GLY A 105 16.49 -2.39 -3.83
C GLY A 105 16.59 -0.89 -3.58
N THR A 106 17.56 -0.20 -4.20
CA THR A 106 17.71 1.25 -4.06
C THR A 106 17.86 1.94 -5.42
N ALA A 107 17.46 3.19 -5.48
CA ALA A 107 17.77 4.12 -6.57
C ALA A 107 17.97 5.52 -5.99
N HIS A 108 18.67 6.38 -6.69
CA HIS A 108 18.88 7.77 -6.29
C HIS A 108 18.83 8.70 -7.49
N GLY A 109 18.47 9.94 -7.24
CA GLY A 109 18.39 10.97 -8.26
C GLY A 109 18.33 12.36 -7.67
N ALA A 110 18.14 13.34 -8.53
CA ALA A 110 18.05 14.73 -8.13
C ALA A 110 17.19 15.54 -9.12
N PHE A 111 16.40 16.47 -8.62
CA PHE A 111 15.67 17.45 -9.41
C PHE A 111 16.24 18.85 -9.17
N THR A 112 16.60 19.59 -10.19
CA THR A 112 17.02 20.98 -10.10
C THR A 112 15.83 21.90 -10.26
N LEU A 113 15.56 22.75 -9.28
CA LEU A 113 14.45 23.69 -9.29
C LEU A 113 14.81 24.92 -10.12
N THR A 114 14.20 25.04 -11.28
CA THR A 114 14.42 26.16 -12.21
C THR A 114 13.61 27.39 -11.80
N ASP A 115 14.00 28.55 -12.29
CA ASP A 115 13.33 29.83 -12.08
C ASP A 115 11.93 29.93 -12.71
N SER A 116 11.57 28.98 -13.56
CA SER A 116 10.22 28.86 -14.14
C SER A 116 9.17 28.28 -13.19
N LEU A 117 9.61 27.75 -12.04
CA LEU A 117 8.73 27.16 -11.04
C LEU A 117 8.21 28.24 -10.10
N TYR A 118 6.91 28.22 -9.83
CA TYR A 118 6.28 29.13 -8.87
C TYR A 118 6.31 28.55 -7.43
N ALA A 119 6.14 29.41 -6.44
CA ALA A 119 6.13 28.99 -5.04
C ALA A 119 4.89 28.14 -4.74
N GLY A 120 5.07 27.05 -3.98
CA GLY A 120 3.98 26.15 -3.59
C GLY A 120 4.48 24.83 -3.04
N TYR A 121 3.52 23.92 -2.78
CA TYR A 121 3.80 22.56 -2.33
C TYR A 121 3.90 21.66 -3.56
N TYR A 122 5.07 21.13 -3.80
CA TYR A 122 5.33 20.17 -4.87
C TYR A 122 5.22 18.74 -4.32
N GLU A 123 4.84 17.81 -5.18
CA GLU A 123 4.75 16.39 -4.85
C GLU A 123 5.86 15.62 -5.58
N LEU A 124 6.54 14.73 -4.85
CA LEU A 124 7.39 13.68 -5.42
C LEU A 124 6.62 12.37 -5.41
N ARG A 125 6.44 11.79 -6.58
CA ARG A 125 5.71 10.54 -6.75
C ARG A 125 6.54 9.48 -7.45
#